data_211254424486a72883393291418bf898
#
_entry.id   211254424486a72883393291418bf898
#
_cell.length_a   1.000
_cell.length_b   1.000
_cell.length_c   1.000
_cell.angle_alpha   90.00
_cell.angle_beta   90.00
_cell.angle_gamma   90.00
#
_symmetry.space_group_name_H-M   'P 1'
#
loop_
_entity.id
_entity.type
_entity.pdbx_description
1 polymer ?
#
loop_
_entity_poly.entity_id
_entity_poly.type
_entity_poly.pdbx_seq_one_letter_code
_entity_poly.pdbx_strand_id
1 'polypeptide(L)'
;MILVPVDPKNISIHTARHAYCKAMRNIEEFMRSEHEAVQLKYDMEEYASVASVQSTYKRAVSKLHVDCVVLTRRGKVYLIKGGVFND
;
A
#
# COMPACT_ATOMS: atom_id res chain seq x y z
N MET A 1 -16.08 -36.35 2.24
CA MET A 1 -15.68 -34.96 1.95
C MET A 1 -15.03 -34.88 0.58
N ILE A 2 -15.53 -34.02 -0.28
CA ILE A 2 -15.02 -33.88 -1.64
C ILE A 2 -14.11 -32.64 -1.67
N LEU A 3 -12.86 -32.82 -2.07
CA LEU A 3 -11.92 -31.73 -2.23
C LEU A 3 -11.91 -31.30 -3.69
N VAL A 4 -12.30 -30.06 -3.96
CA VAL A 4 -12.29 -29.52 -5.31
C VAL A 4 -11.06 -28.64 -5.48
N PRO A 5 -10.14 -28.98 -6.39
CA PRO A 5 -8.99 -28.15 -6.65
C PRO A 5 -9.42 -26.77 -7.18
N VAL A 6 -8.82 -25.70 -6.64
CA VAL A 6 -9.06 -24.35 -7.12
C VAL A 6 -7.73 -23.70 -7.44
N ASP A 7 -7.74 -22.83 -8.45
CA ASP A 7 -6.57 -22.06 -8.80
C ASP A 7 -6.37 -20.97 -7.73
N PRO A 8 -5.21 -20.91 -7.08
CA PRO A 8 -4.94 -19.88 -6.08
C PRO A 8 -5.15 -18.45 -6.59
N LYS A 9 -5.02 -18.24 -7.89
CA LYS A 9 -5.24 -16.94 -8.51
C LYS A 9 -6.67 -16.46 -8.42
N ASN A 10 -7.62 -17.38 -8.19
CA ASN A 10 -9.05 -17.08 -8.11
C ASN A 10 -9.51 -16.84 -6.67
N ILE A 11 -8.61 -16.91 -5.71
CA ILE A 11 -8.95 -16.73 -4.30
C ILE A 11 -8.72 -15.27 -3.92
N SER A 12 -9.73 -14.62 -3.34
CA SER A 12 -9.67 -13.19 -3.01
C SER A 12 -8.57 -12.84 -2.02
N ILE A 13 -8.21 -13.74 -1.11
CA ILE A 13 -7.10 -13.52 -0.17
C ILE A 13 -5.77 -13.39 -0.90
N HIS A 14 -5.62 -14.07 -2.02
CA HIS A 14 -4.43 -13.97 -2.85
C HIS A 14 -4.30 -12.57 -3.46
N THR A 15 -5.42 -11.99 -3.87
CA THR A 15 -5.46 -10.62 -4.38
C THR A 15 -5.02 -9.62 -3.31
N ALA A 16 -5.48 -9.79 -2.07
CA ALA A 16 -5.10 -8.93 -0.96
C ALA A 16 -3.59 -9.00 -0.68
N ARG A 17 -3.00 -10.19 -0.75
CA ARG A 17 -1.56 -10.37 -0.58
C ARG A 17 -0.78 -9.67 -1.70
N HIS A 18 -1.29 -9.74 -2.93
CA HIS A 18 -0.66 -9.07 -4.07
C HIS A 18 -0.64 -7.56 -3.87
N ALA A 19 -1.76 -6.98 -3.42
CA ALA A 19 -1.85 -5.56 -3.15
C ALA A 19 -0.84 -5.12 -2.08
N TYR A 20 -0.67 -5.92 -1.02
CA TYR A 20 0.28 -5.65 0.05
C TYR A 20 1.73 -5.67 -0.45
N CYS A 21 2.08 -6.66 -1.26
CA CYS A 21 3.44 -6.76 -1.83
C CYS A 21 3.72 -5.58 -2.77
N LYS A 22 2.72 -5.18 -3.54
CA LYS A 22 2.82 -4.03 -4.44
C LYS A 22 3.02 -2.74 -3.63
N ALA A 23 2.32 -2.60 -2.50
CA ALA A 23 2.48 -1.45 -1.62
C ALA A 23 3.90 -1.35 -1.07
N MET A 24 4.47 -2.47 -0.62
CA MET A 24 5.85 -2.50 -0.12
C MET A 24 6.84 -2.06 -1.19
N ARG A 25 6.67 -2.54 -2.42
CA ARG A 25 7.53 -2.18 -3.54
C ARG A 25 7.43 -0.68 -3.84
N ASN A 26 6.22 -0.15 -3.86
CA ASN A 26 6.00 1.26 -4.14
C ASN A 26 6.64 2.16 -3.07
N ILE A 27 6.56 1.75 -1.81
CA ILE A 27 7.21 2.49 -0.72
C ILE A 27 8.73 2.47 -0.87
N GLU A 28 9.30 1.32 -1.20
CA GLU A 28 10.75 1.21 -1.41
C GLU A 28 11.22 2.11 -2.54
N GLU A 29 10.50 2.13 -3.66
CA GLU A 29 10.81 3.02 -4.78
C GLU A 29 10.73 4.48 -4.38
N PHE A 30 9.69 4.85 -3.63
CA PHE A 30 9.53 6.21 -3.14
C PHE A 30 10.70 6.63 -2.23
N MET A 31 11.10 5.75 -1.32
CA MET A 31 12.20 6.07 -0.39
C MET A 31 13.54 6.23 -1.10
N ARG A 32 13.71 5.58 -2.24
CA ARG A 32 14.93 5.74 -3.07
C ARG A 32 14.87 6.96 -3.97
N SER A 33 13.70 7.52 -4.19
CA SER A 33 13.52 8.67 -5.07
C SER A 33 13.92 9.96 -4.38
N GLU A 34 14.06 11.02 -5.17
CA GLU A 34 14.35 12.36 -4.66
C GLU A 34 13.11 13.12 -4.21
N HIS A 35 11.93 12.57 -4.47
CA HIS A 35 10.67 13.20 -4.11
C HIS A 35 10.46 13.19 -2.61
N GLU A 36 10.02 14.31 -2.05
CA GLU A 36 9.70 14.42 -0.63
C GLU A 36 8.30 13.92 -0.33
N ALA A 37 7.39 14.02 -1.30
CA ALA A 37 6.01 13.57 -1.18
C ALA A 37 5.49 13.14 -2.54
N VAL A 38 4.65 12.12 -2.56
CA VAL A 38 3.99 11.65 -3.77
C VAL A 38 2.53 11.30 -3.47
N GLN A 39 1.67 11.45 -4.48
CA GLN A 39 0.30 10.98 -4.40
C GLN A 39 0.23 9.56 -4.93
N LEU A 40 -0.44 8.69 -4.17
CA LEU A 40 -0.65 7.32 -4.60
C LEU A 40 -1.79 7.27 -5.61
N LYS A 41 -1.53 6.64 -6.74
CA LYS A 41 -2.57 6.28 -7.70
C LYS A 41 -2.82 4.79 -7.52
N TYR A 42 -4.06 4.41 -7.28
CA TYR A 42 -4.41 3.03 -7.01
C TYR A 42 -5.66 2.63 -7.79
N ASP A 43 -5.79 1.33 -8.01
CA ASP A 43 -6.91 0.75 -8.71
C ASP A 43 -7.99 0.38 -7.70
N MET A 44 -9.20 0.88 -7.91
CA MET A 44 -10.34 0.56 -7.04
C MET A 44 -10.74 -0.92 -7.12
N GLU A 45 -10.26 -1.64 -8.12
CA GLU A 45 -10.45 -3.09 -8.19
C GLU A 45 -9.58 -3.82 -7.16
N GLU A 46 -8.44 -3.24 -6.80
CA GLU A 46 -7.52 -3.82 -5.81
C GLU A 46 -7.92 -3.45 -4.38
N TYR A 47 -8.61 -2.34 -4.20
CA TYR A 47 -8.94 -1.81 -2.87
C TYR A 47 -10.43 -1.51 -2.76
N ALA A 48 -11.01 -1.90 -1.65
CA ALA A 48 -12.43 -1.66 -1.39
C ALA A 48 -12.74 -0.18 -1.09
N SER A 49 -11.77 0.56 -0.55
CA SER A 49 -11.97 1.95 -0.14
C SER A 49 -10.64 2.65 0.06
N VAL A 50 -10.69 3.97 0.22
CA VAL A 50 -9.51 4.78 0.56
C VAL A 50 -8.92 4.31 1.89
N ALA A 51 -9.77 3.95 2.84
CA ALA A 51 -9.31 3.43 4.14
C ALA A 51 -8.50 2.14 3.98
N SER A 52 -8.89 1.26 3.05
CA SER A 52 -8.14 0.05 2.75
C SER A 52 -6.75 0.37 2.19
N VAL A 53 -6.65 1.35 1.31
CA VAL A 53 -5.36 1.80 0.76
C VAL A 53 -4.48 2.29 1.90
N GLN A 54 -5.01 3.18 2.73
CA GLN A 54 -4.27 3.75 3.86
C GLN A 54 -3.77 2.67 4.81
N SER A 55 -4.64 1.73 5.18
CA SER A 55 -4.29 0.63 6.10
C SER A 55 -3.18 -0.25 5.51
N THR A 56 -3.29 -0.60 4.23
CA THR A 56 -2.31 -1.44 3.55
C THR A 56 -0.94 -0.77 3.54
N TYR A 57 -0.88 0.52 3.18
CA TYR A 57 0.38 1.26 3.11
C TYR A 57 0.96 1.54 4.49
N LYS A 58 0.13 1.83 5.50
CA LYS A 58 0.62 2.00 6.88
C LYS A 58 1.25 0.71 7.41
N ARG A 59 0.62 -0.43 7.12
CA ARG A 59 1.16 -1.74 7.53
C ARG A 59 2.48 -2.02 6.82
N ALA A 60 2.57 -1.69 5.54
CA ALA A 60 3.80 -1.88 4.76
C ALA A 60 4.93 -0.99 5.28
N VAL A 61 4.65 0.26 5.60
CA VAL A 61 5.63 1.18 6.20
C VAL A 61 6.17 0.61 7.51
N SER A 62 5.28 0.12 8.36
CA SER A 62 5.66 -0.48 9.64
C SER A 62 6.54 -1.71 9.44
N LYS A 63 6.19 -2.54 8.46
CA LYS A 63 6.93 -3.77 8.16
C LYS A 63 8.33 -3.47 7.63
N LEU A 64 8.47 -2.44 6.80
CA LEU A 64 9.75 -2.05 6.20
C LEU A 64 10.62 -1.23 7.15
N HIS A 65 10.07 -0.74 8.25
CA HIS A 65 10.78 0.12 9.21
C HIS A 65 11.41 1.35 8.56
N VAL A 66 10.67 1.98 7.65
CA VAL A 66 11.13 3.19 6.96
C VAL A 66 10.47 4.44 7.54
N ASP A 67 11.13 5.58 7.40
CA ASP A 67 10.62 6.86 7.86
C ASP A 67 9.73 7.49 6.80
N CYS A 68 8.50 7.00 6.74
CA CYS A 68 7.51 7.41 5.74
C CYS A 68 6.16 7.56 6.42
N VAL A 69 5.45 8.64 6.10
CA VAL A 69 4.11 8.93 6.63
C VAL A 69 3.09 8.68 5.53
N VAL A 70 2.01 7.98 5.87
CA VAL A 70 0.87 7.77 4.97
C VAL A 70 -0.22 8.73 5.40
N LEU A 71 -0.59 9.64 4.52
CA LEU A 71 -1.55 10.71 4.82
C LEU A 71 -2.72 10.66 3.86
N THR A 72 -3.94 10.80 4.37
CA THR A 72 -5.15 10.86 3.55
C THR A 72 -5.77 12.24 3.65
N ARG A 73 -6.01 12.87 2.49
CA ARG A 73 -6.68 14.17 2.40
C ARG A 73 -7.62 14.19 1.21
N ARG A 74 -8.86 14.54 1.45
CA ARG A 74 -9.88 14.70 0.39
C ARG A 74 -10.02 13.46 -0.50
N GLY A 75 -9.98 12.28 0.11
CA GLY A 75 -10.10 11.01 -0.61
C GLY A 75 -8.87 10.59 -1.38
N LYS A 76 -7.75 11.29 -1.19
CA LYS A 76 -6.47 10.95 -1.84
C LYS A 76 -5.46 10.54 -0.79
N VAL A 77 -4.62 9.57 -1.13
CA VAL A 77 -3.59 9.04 -0.23
C VAL A 77 -2.22 9.51 -0.70
N TYR A 78 -1.41 9.98 0.24
CA TYR A 78 -0.08 10.50 -0.04
C TYR A 78 0.97 9.76 0.79
N LEU A 79 2.16 9.62 0.22
CA LEU A 79 3.35 9.18 0.95
C LEU A 79 4.25 10.39 1.13
N ILE A 80 4.71 10.63 2.34
CA ILE A 80 5.56 11.77 2.69
C ILE A 80 6.75 11.25 3.48
N LYS A 81 7.96 11.67 3.11
CA LYS A 81 9.15 11.32 3.89
C LYS A 81 9.11 11.99 5.25
N GLY A 82 9.42 11.25 6.30
CA GLY A 82 9.27 11.71 7.67
C GLY A 82 10.03 12.98 8.01
N GLY A 83 11.22 13.17 7.43
CA GLY A 83 12.01 14.37 7.66
C GLY A 83 11.33 15.65 7.22
N VAL A 84 10.51 15.59 6.19
CA VAL A 84 9.73 16.75 5.71
C VAL A 84 8.64 17.12 6.70
N PHE A 85 8.05 16.11 7.34
CA PHE A 85 6.91 16.29 8.23
C PHE A 85 7.31 16.84 9.61
N ASN A 86 8.57 16.66 10.00
CA ASN A 86 9.05 17.03 11.33
C ASN A 86 9.68 18.44 11.38
N ASP A 87 9.59 19.16 10.30
CA ASP A 87 10.06 20.56 10.29
C ASP A 87 8.99 21.53 10.88
#